data_ad5ff75db39873b17f3e5db4852b8115
#
_entry.id   ad5ff75db39873b17f3e5db4852b8115
#
_cell.length_a   1.000
_cell.length_b   1.000
_cell.length_c   1.000
_cell.angle_alpha   90.00
_cell.angle_beta   90.00
_cell.angle_gamma   90.00
#
_symmetry.space_group_name_H-M   'P 1'
#
loop_
_entity.id
_entity.type
_entity.pdbx_description
1 polymer ?
#
loop_
_entity_poly.entity_id
_entity_poly.type
_entity_poly.pdbx_seq_one_letter_code
_entity_poly.pdbx_strand_id
1 'polypeptide(L)'
;MIEEIITSGRMNHKIDPQLHIWGWEIPLYLFLGGLAAGILYFASYYYLRGKEQDMPTAIKLAPMLTPVMLVIGLGALFLDLHHKLYFWKLYTTIKLESPMSWGAWTLMIVTPVSIFWSASYIREVFPQWDWKFKWVYTLEDFFIKNR
;
A
#
# COMPACT_ATOMS: atom_id res chain seq x y z
N MET A 1 22.25 1.39 25.29
CA MET A 1 22.52 0.10 25.95
C MET A 1 23.00 -0.81 24.84
N ILE A 2 24.29 -1.00 24.71
CA ILE A 2 24.87 -1.97 23.78
C ILE A 2 24.57 -3.30 24.45
N GLU A 3 23.59 -4.03 23.95
CA GLU A 3 23.47 -5.43 24.28
C GLU A 3 24.76 -6.09 23.75
N GLU A 4 25.70 -6.32 24.63
CA GLU A 4 26.77 -7.28 24.38
C GLU A 4 26.08 -8.58 24.01
N ILE A 5 26.03 -8.87 22.73
CA ILE A 5 25.85 -10.23 22.28
C ILE A 5 27.07 -10.97 22.85
N ILE A 6 26.90 -11.53 24.01
CA ILE A 6 27.93 -12.39 24.64
C ILE A 6 28.01 -13.61 23.75
N THR A 7 28.81 -13.51 22.74
CA THR A 7 29.28 -14.64 21.94
C THR A 7 30.27 -15.44 22.78
N SER A 8 29.80 -15.88 23.93
CA SER A 8 30.58 -16.80 24.78
C SER A 8 30.41 -18.17 24.19
N GLY A 9 31.10 -18.63 23.23
CA GLY A 9 31.25 -20.03 22.78
C GLY A 9 30.16 -21.08 23.16
N ARG A 10 29.08 -20.65 23.77
CA ARG A 10 27.93 -21.40 24.26
C ARG A 10 26.71 -21.28 23.34
N MET A 11 26.89 -20.83 22.10
CA MET A 11 25.80 -20.78 21.12
C MET A 11 25.23 -22.19 20.92
N ASN A 12 24.07 -22.42 21.49
CA ASN A 12 23.30 -23.61 21.20
C ASN A 12 22.29 -23.25 20.09
N HIS A 13 22.58 -23.60 18.84
CA HIS A 13 21.75 -23.36 17.67
C HIS A 13 20.28 -23.87 17.79
N LYS A 14 20.00 -24.67 18.83
CA LYS A 14 18.64 -25.14 19.11
C LYS A 14 17.87 -24.27 20.10
N ILE A 15 18.56 -23.42 20.86
CA ILE A 15 17.97 -22.62 21.95
C ILE A 15 18.16 -21.13 21.70
N ASP A 16 19.23 -20.73 21.01
CA ASP A 16 19.51 -19.34 20.75
C ASP A 16 18.47 -18.77 19.77
N PRO A 17 17.82 -17.65 20.12
CA PRO A 17 16.88 -17.03 19.21
C PRO A 17 17.60 -16.65 17.92
N GLN A 18 17.26 -17.30 16.83
CA GLN A 18 17.69 -16.85 15.52
C GLN A 18 16.92 -15.56 15.21
N LEU A 19 17.57 -14.42 15.38
CA LEU A 19 17.09 -13.15 14.88
C LEU A 19 17.02 -13.26 13.35
N HIS A 20 15.83 -13.53 12.84
CA HIS A 20 15.57 -13.37 11.42
C HIS A 20 15.62 -11.87 11.13
N ILE A 21 16.75 -11.42 10.60
CA ILE A 21 16.88 -10.05 10.09
C ILE A 21 15.85 -9.89 8.98
N TRP A 22 15.07 -8.84 9.03
CA TRP A 22 14.10 -8.50 7.99
C TRP A 22 14.77 -8.50 6.62
N GLY A 23 14.21 -9.24 5.67
CA GLY A 23 14.66 -9.22 4.29
C GLY A 23 14.42 -7.86 3.63
N TRP A 24 14.84 -7.70 2.38
CA TRP A 24 14.62 -6.49 1.58
C TRP A 24 13.13 -6.20 1.31
N GLU A 25 12.27 -7.20 1.47
CA GLU A 25 10.84 -7.15 1.22
C GLU A 25 10.14 -6.16 2.16
N ILE A 26 10.48 -6.20 3.45
CA ILE A 26 9.84 -5.34 4.46
C ILE A 26 10.21 -3.87 4.29
N PRO A 27 11.49 -3.47 4.15
CA PRO A 27 11.85 -2.10 3.83
C PRO A 27 11.21 -1.58 2.53
N LEU A 28 11.14 -2.39 1.48
CA LEU A 28 10.48 -2.03 0.23
C LEU A 28 9.00 -1.75 0.43
N TYR A 29 8.30 -2.64 1.13
CA TYR A 29 6.88 -2.46 1.46
C TYR A 29 6.62 -1.19 2.27
N LEU A 30 7.42 -0.93 3.30
CA LEU A 30 7.29 0.27 4.13
C LEU A 30 7.56 1.54 3.33
N PHE A 31 8.58 1.54 2.48
CA PHE A 31 8.91 2.67 1.61
C PHE A 31 7.77 2.97 0.62
N LEU A 32 7.30 1.97 -0.12
CA LEU A 32 6.24 2.14 -1.11
C LEU A 32 4.91 2.51 -0.46
N GLY A 33 4.58 1.92 0.69
CA GLY A 33 3.39 2.26 1.47
C GLY A 33 3.41 3.70 1.99
N GLY A 34 4.54 4.13 2.54
CA GLY A 34 4.74 5.51 3.00
C GLY A 34 4.66 6.52 1.85
N LEU A 35 5.28 6.22 0.71
CA LEU A 35 5.24 7.05 -0.48
C LEU A 35 3.81 7.17 -1.03
N ALA A 36 3.09 6.06 -1.15
CA ALA A 36 1.69 6.05 -1.59
C ALA A 36 0.79 6.86 -0.64
N ALA A 37 0.95 6.70 0.67
CA ALA A 37 0.21 7.46 1.67
C ALA A 37 0.50 8.97 1.56
N GLY A 38 1.77 9.35 1.37
CA GLY A 38 2.17 10.75 1.17
C GLY A 38 1.53 11.36 -0.07
N ILE A 39 1.55 10.65 -1.20
CA ILE A 39 0.92 11.11 -2.44
C ILE A 39 -0.59 11.33 -2.25
N LEU A 40 -1.30 10.36 -1.66
CA LEU A 40 -2.74 10.47 -1.41
C LEU A 40 -3.07 11.59 -0.42
N TYR A 41 -2.24 11.79 0.60
CA TYR A 41 -2.40 12.88 1.55
C TYR A 41 -2.32 14.24 0.86
N PHE A 42 -1.28 14.48 0.06
CA PHE A 42 -1.13 15.75 -0.67
C PHE A 42 -2.21 15.93 -1.73
N ALA A 43 -2.58 14.87 -2.47
CA ALA A 43 -3.65 14.94 -3.44
C ALA A 43 -4.97 15.35 -2.79
N SER A 44 -5.36 14.70 -1.69
CA SER A 44 -6.58 15.05 -0.95
C SER A 44 -6.52 16.45 -0.34
N TYR A 45 -5.38 16.86 0.20
CA TYR A 45 -5.19 18.18 0.76
C TYR A 45 -5.41 19.30 -0.27
N TYR A 46 -4.77 19.19 -1.45
CA TYR A 46 -4.95 20.17 -2.52
C TYR A 46 -6.33 20.12 -3.16
N TYR A 47 -6.93 18.94 -3.27
CA TYR A 47 -8.30 18.77 -3.72
C TYR A 47 -9.29 19.51 -2.81
N LEU A 48 -9.21 19.31 -1.49
CA LEU A 48 -10.05 19.98 -0.50
C LEU A 48 -9.84 21.50 -0.46
N ARG A 49 -8.67 21.98 -0.90
CA ARG A 49 -8.36 23.40 -1.08
C ARG A 49 -8.87 23.98 -2.39
N GLY A 50 -9.54 23.21 -3.21
CA GLY A 50 -10.06 23.64 -4.52
C GLY A 50 -8.97 23.98 -5.56
N LYS A 51 -7.74 23.46 -5.37
CA LYS A 51 -6.59 23.71 -6.26
C LYS A 51 -6.43 22.66 -7.36
N GLU A 52 -7.52 22.07 -7.80
CA GLU A 52 -7.51 21.00 -8.81
C GLU A 52 -6.94 21.47 -10.15
N GLN A 53 -7.24 22.73 -10.53
CA GLN A 53 -6.75 23.32 -11.78
C GLN A 53 -5.31 23.82 -11.69
N ASP A 54 -4.89 24.29 -10.51
CA ASP A 54 -3.55 24.81 -10.30
C ASP A 54 -2.49 23.71 -10.26
N MET A 55 -2.87 22.53 -9.72
CA MET A 55 -1.97 21.40 -9.50
C MET A 55 -2.53 20.08 -10.04
N PRO A 56 -2.84 19.97 -11.35
CA PRO A 56 -3.45 18.77 -11.92
C PRO A 56 -2.55 17.53 -11.78
N THR A 57 -1.24 17.69 -11.86
CA THR A 57 -0.29 16.58 -11.70
C THR A 57 -0.34 15.98 -10.30
N ALA A 58 -0.44 16.80 -9.26
CA ALA A 58 -0.47 16.33 -7.88
C ALA A 58 -1.80 15.65 -7.51
N ILE A 59 -2.91 16.09 -8.11
CA ILE A 59 -4.25 15.61 -7.78
C ILE A 59 -4.70 14.47 -8.70
N LYS A 60 -4.34 14.50 -9.98
CA LYS A 60 -4.83 13.56 -10.99
C LYS A 60 -3.80 12.50 -11.35
N LEU A 61 -2.57 12.91 -11.68
CA LEU A 61 -1.54 11.99 -12.19
C LEU A 61 -0.81 11.24 -11.08
N ALA A 62 -0.32 11.93 -10.06
CA ALA A 62 0.47 11.31 -9.00
C ALA A 62 -0.30 10.19 -8.25
N PRO A 63 -1.60 10.36 -7.89
CA PRO A 63 -2.35 9.29 -7.24
C PRO A 63 -2.55 8.04 -8.11
N MET A 64 -2.45 8.13 -9.42
CA MET A 64 -2.53 6.96 -10.30
C MET A 64 -1.37 5.97 -10.11
N LEU A 65 -0.24 6.44 -9.58
CA LEU A 65 0.89 5.58 -9.24
C LEU A 65 0.66 4.81 -7.95
N THR A 66 -0.23 5.28 -7.07
CA THR A 66 -0.41 4.70 -5.73
C THR A 66 -0.94 3.26 -5.75
N PRO A 67 -1.94 2.86 -6.57
CA PRO A 67 -2.36 1.47 -6.64
C PRO A 67 -1.23 0.54 -7.08
N VAL A 68 -0.40 1.00 -8.04
CA VAL A 68 0.74 0.22 -8.55
C VAL A 68 1.78 0.04 -7.44
N MET A 69 2.14 1.10 -6.72
CA MET A 69 3.06 1.04 -5.59
C MET A 69 2.55 0.11 -4.49
N LEU A 70 1.25 0.19 -4.17
CA LEU A 70 0.64 -0.69 -3.17
C LEU A 70 0.64 -2.16 -3.61
N VAL A 71 0.36 -2.45 -4.88
CA VAL A 71 0.42 -3.82 -5.41
C VAL A 71 1.85 -4.39 -5.32
N ILE A 72 2.86 -3.60 -5.68
CA ILE A 72 4.27 -4.02 -5.58
C ILE A 72 4.66 -4.24 -4.11
N GLY A 73 4.32 -3.29 -3.22
CA GLY A 73 4.62 -3.39 -1.80
C GLY A 73 3.92 -4.58 -1.12
N LEU A 74 2.63 -4.79 -1.41
CA LEU A 74 1.89 -5.96 -0.93
C LEU A 74 2.43 -7.26 -1.51
N GLY A 75 2.88 -7.25 -2.77
CA GLY A 75 3.55 -8.39 -3.40
C GLY A 75 4.85 -8.75 -2.68
N ALA A 76 5.68 -7.76 -2.34
CA ALA A 76 6.90 -7.97 -1.56
C ALA A 76 6.57 -8.56 -0.19
N LEU A 77 5.60 -8.01 0.53
CA LEU A 77 5.15 -8.53 1.82
C LEU A 77 4.62 -9.98 1.71
N PHE A 78 3.89 -10.28 0.62
CA PHE A 78 3.39 -11.63 0.36
C PHE A 78 4.53 -12.63 0.10
N LEU A 79 5.63 -12.20 -0.54
CA LEU A 79 6.80 -13.05 -0.77
C LEU A 79 7.51 -13.40 0.53
N ASP A 80 7.58 -12.47 1.48
CA ASP A 80 8.17 -12.67 2.82
C ASP A 80 7.34 -13.64 3.69
N LEU A 81 6.07 -13.85 3.38
CA LEU A 81 5.19 -14.68 4.18
C LEU A 81 5.59 -16.17 4.10
N HIS A 82 5.99 -16.76 5.24
CA HIS A 82 6.32 -18.18 5.34
C HIS A 82 5.14 -19.10 4.96
N HIS A 83 3.92 -18.72 5.35
CA HIS A 83 2.69 -19.47 5.10
C HIS A 83 1.75 -18.67 4.19
N LYS A 84 2.06 -18.60 2.91
CA LYS A 84 1.35 -17.79 1.90
C LYS A 84 -0.15 -18.08 1.82
N LEU A 85 -0.58 -19.32 2.06
CA LEU A 85 -1.99 -19.71 2.02
C LEU A 85 -2.83 -19.15 3.18
N TYR A 86 -2.18 -18.65 4.23
CA TYR A 86 -2.85 -18.09 5.41
C TYR A 86 -2.77 -16.54 5.47
N PHE A 87 -2.45 -15.87 4.36
CA PHE A 87 -2.33 -14.42 4.30
C PHE A 87 -3.59 -13.69 4.80
N TRP A 88 -4.76 -14.26 4.58
CA TRP A 88 -6.03 -13.71 5.04
C TRP A 88 -6.16 -13.62 6.57
N LYS A 89 -5.42 -14.44 7.32
CA LYS A 89 -5.37 -14.35 8.79
C LYS A 89 -4.81 -13.02 9.27
N LEU A 90 -3.96 -12.37 8.48
CA LEU A 90 -3.41 -11.06 8.78
C LEU A 90 -4.52 -10.00 8.91
N TYR A 91 -5.57 -10.14 8.12
CA TYR A 91 -6.71 -9.22 8.10
C TYR A 91 -7.82 -9.61 9.08
N THR A 92 -7.97 -10.88 9.40
CA THR A 92 -9.04 -11.38 10.28
C THR A 92 -8.63 -11.48 11.74
N THR A 93 -7.33 -11.48 12.05
CA THR A 93 -6.83 -11.53 13.43
C THR A 93 -6.62 -10.12 13.96
N ILE A 94 -7.56 -9.63 14.77
CA ILE A 94 -7.49 -8.31 15.38
C ILE A 94 -6.64 -8.37 16.65
N LYS A 95 -5.44 -7.79 16.60
CA LYS A 95 -4.59 -7.57 17.78
C LYS A 95 -4.30 -6.08 17.89
N LEU A 96 -4.98 -5.40 18.79
CA LEU A 96 -4.84 -3.95 18.99
C LEU A 96 -3.43 -3.53 19.45
N GLU A 97 -2.71 -4.45 20.09
CA GLU A 97 -1.35 -4.23 20.57
C GLU A 97 -0.28 -4.42 19.47
N SER A 98 -0.68 -4.95 18.31
CA SER A 98 0.28 -5.26 17.23
C SER A 98 0.28 -4.16 16.16
N PRO A 99 1.41 -3.47 15.94
CA PRO A 99 1.57 -2.51 14.84
C PRO A 99 1.27 -3.12 13.46
N MET A 100 1.56 -4.41 13.28
CA MET A 100 1.30 -5.13 12.03
C MET A 100 -0.19 -5.26 11.72
N SER A 101 -1.03 -5.45 12.76
CA SER A 101 -2.48 -5.48 12.61
C SER A 101 -3.03 -4.13 12.14
N TRP A 102 -2.56 -3.02 12.71
CA TRP A 102 -2.91 -1.68 12.27
C TRP A 102 -2.47 -1.39 10.84
N GLY A 103 -1.26 -1.82 10.47
CA GLY A 103 -0.76 -1.71 9.11
C GLY A 103 -1.65 -2.44 8.09
N ALA A 104 -2.04 -3.68 8.38
CA ALA A 104 -2.91 -4.47 7.52
C ALA A 104 -4.29 -3.81 7.31
N TRP A 105 -4.90 -3.29 8.38
CA TRP A 105 -6.19 -2.60 8.31
C TRP A 105 -6.12 -1.30 7.53
N THR A 106 -5.05 -0.52 7.76
CA THR A 106 -4.81 0.70 6.99
C THR A 106 -4.72 0.40 5.51
N LEU A 107 -3.98 -0.64 5.11
CA LEU A 107 -3.86 -1.05 3.72
C LEU A 107 -5.18 -1.52 3.12
N MET A 108 -6.00 -2.24 3.90
CA MET A 108 -7.33 -2.67 3.46
C MET A 108 -8.23 -1.48 3.09
N ILE A 109 -8.05 -0.33 3.76
CA ILE A 109 -8.81 0.88 3.47
C ILE A 109 -8.14 1.69 2.35
N VAL A 110 -6.82 1.91 2.44
CA VAL A 110 -6.09 2.78 1.51
C VAL A 110 -6.06 2.21 0.09
N THR A 111 -5.97 0.89 -0.06
CA THR A 111 -5.93 0.26 -1.38
C THR A 111 -7.21 0.52 -2.20
N PRO A 112 -8.43 0.21 -1.72
CA PRO A 112 -9.62 0.54 -2.49
C PRO A 112 -9.83 2.04 -2.69
N VAL A 113 -9.46 2.88 -1.71
CA VAL A 113 -9.51 4.34 -1.86
C VAL A 113 -8.59 4.82 -2.98
N SER A 114 -7.36 4.30 -3.06
CA SER A 114 -6.42 4.65 -4.12
C SER A 114 -6.91 4.22 -5.50
N ILE A 115 -7.51 3.04 -5.60
CA ILE A 115 -8.12 2.53 -6.84
C ILE A 115 -9.31 3.42 -7.26
N PHE A 116 -10.19 3.75 -6.30
CA PHE A 116 -11.32 4.65 -6.54
C PHE A 116 -10.86 6.01 -7.06
N TRP A 117 -9.87 6.62 -6.39
CA TRP A 117 -9.31 7.90 -6.82
C TRP A 117 -8.75 7.83 -8.23
N SER A 118 -7.92 6.83 -8.51
CA SER A 118 -7.31 6.63 -9.84
C SER A 118 -8.36 6.41 -10.93
N ALA A 119 -9.38 5.59 -10.65
CA ALA A 119 -10.46 5.33 -11.60
C ALA A 119 -11.28 6.58 -11.91
N SER A 120 -11.48 7.48 -10.92
CA SER A 120 -12.24 8.73 -11.10
C SER A 120 -11.56 9.71 -12.04
N TYR A 121 -10.25 9.65 -12.20
CA TYR A 121 -9.48 10.56 -13.04
C TYR A 121 -8.89 9.92 -14.31
N ILE A 122 -9.11 8.62 -14.52
CA ILE A 122 -8.47 7.87 -15.60
C ILE A 122 -8.74 8.45 -16.99
N ARG A 123 -9.99 8.85 -17.27
CA ARG A 123 -10.38 9.46 -18.55
C ARG A 123 -9.79 10.86 -18.76
N GLU A 124 -9.57 11.60 -17.69
CA GLU A 124 -8.99 12.94 -17.76
C GLU A 124 -7.48 12.87 -18.04
N VAL A 125 -6.81 11.84 -17.54
CA VAL A 125 -5.35 11.65 -17.71
C VAL A 125 -5.04 10.89 -18.99
N PHE A 126 -5.85 9.91 -19.36
CA PHE A 126 -5.68 9.08 -20.55
C PHE A 126 -6.91 9.11 -21.47
N PRO A 127 -7.21 10.22 -22.14
CA PRO A 127 -8.42 10.35 -22.95
C PRO A 127 -8.44 9.42 -24.18
N GLN A 128 -7.28 8.88 -24.58
CA GLN A 128 -7.14 7.97 -25.72
C GLN A 128 -7.25 6.48 -25.34
N TRP A 129 -7.50 6.20 -24.06
CA TRP A 129 -7.57 4.81 -23.60
C TRP A 129 -8.98 4.25 -23.78
N ASP A 130 -9.15 3.42 -24.80
CA ASP A 130 -10.39 2.70 -25.06
C ASP A 130 -10.37 1.31 -24.42
N TRP A 131 -11.34 1.06 -23.55
CA TRP A 131 -11.52 -0.25 -22.94
C TRP A 131 -12.21 -1.22 -23.89
N LYS A 132 -11.70 -2.46 -23.98
CA LYS A 132 -12.34 -3.53 -24.77
C LYS A 132 -13.67 -3.99 -24.22
N PHE A 133 -13.96 -3.75 -22.95
CA PHE A 133 -15.13 -4.26 -22.25
C PHE A 133 -16.07 -3.12 -21.83
N LYS A 134 -17.32 -3.20 -22.29
CA LYS A 134 -18.35 -2.18 -22.00
C LYS A 134 -18.67 -2.02 -20.52
N TRP A 135 -18.57 -3.08 -19.71
CA TRP A 135 -18.85 -3.03 -18.27
C TRP A 135 -17.86 -2.14 -17.51
N VAL A 136 -16.65 -1.98 -18.03
CA VAL A 136 -15.64 -1.08 -17.43
C VAL A 136 -16.09 0.37 -17.52
N TYR A 137 -16.69 0.78 -18.64
CA TYR A 137 -17.26 2.13 -18.79
C TYR A 137 -18.36 2.43 -17.76
N THR A 138 -19.20 1.44 -17.46
CA THR A 138 -20.25 1.61 -16.44
C THR A 138 -19.66 1.81 -15.05
N LEU A 139 -18.60 1.09 -14.71
CA LEU A 139 -17.89 1.28 -13.44
C LEU A 139 -17.19 2.64 -13.38
N GLU A 140 -16.52 3.04 -14.45
CA GLU A 140 -15.90 4.37 -14.53
C GLU A 140 -16.92 5.49 -14.38
N ASP A 141 -18.06 5.42 -15.07
CA ASP A 141 -19.14 6.41 -14.96
C ASP A 141 -19.67 6.50 -13.52
N PHE A 142 -19.78 5.34 -12.83
CA PHE A 142 -20.12 5.33 -11.41
C PHE A 142 -19.08 6.06 -10.56
N PHE A 143 -17.79 5.83 -10.78
CA PHE A 143 -16.71 6.48 -10.04
C PHE A 143 -16.64 7.99 -10.32
N ILE A 144 -16.75 8.39 -11.59
CA ILE A 144 -16.74 9.81 -11.98
C ILE A 144 -17.93 10.56 -11.38
N LYS A 145 -19.11 9.93 -11.36
CA LYS A 145 -20.33 10.54 -10.81
C LYS A 145 -20.28 10.74 -9.29
N ASN A 146 -19.56 9.87 -8.57
CA ASN A 146 -19.47 9.91 -7.11
C ASN A 146 -18.19 10.57 -6.57
N ARG A 147 -17.44 11.25 -7.44
CA ARG A 147 -16.22 12.02 -7.12
C ARG A 147 -16.50 13.28 -6.31
#